data_01fe6d3b1a3fb54de057ab4c7e3bc982
#
_entry.id   01fe6d3b1a3fb54de057ab4c7e3bc982
#
_cell.length_a   1.000
_cell.length_b   1.000
_cell.length_c   1.000
_cell.angle_alpha   90.00
_cell.angle_beta   90.00
_cell.angle_gamma   90.00
#
_symmetry.space_group_name_H-M   'P 1'
#
loop_
_entity.id
_entity.type
_entity.pdbx_description
1 polymer ?
#
loop_
_entity_poly.entity_id
_entity_poly.type
_entity_poly.pdbx_seq_one_letter_code
_entity_poly.pdbx_strand_id
1 'polypeptide(L)'
;MKLMIIGAGGVGTSAAKIIQLAGAEGDWAEKVVIADFNEERAKVVANEICGGGKFVPAFVNAMDPESIKAVAAEHGCDFAMNCCDPRMNPTIFDTCLEAGMGYLDCAMTLGTPHPEKPYELAHIKLGDYQFAQQEAWEKSGKIAI
;
A
#
# COMPACT_ATOMS: atom_id res chain seq x y z
N MET A 1 6.13 -5.56 13.48
CA MET A 1 5.60 -4.63 12.46
C MET A 1 4.11 -4.84 12.29
N LYS A 2 3.33 -3.76 12.20
CA LYS A 2 1.89 -3.79 11.91
C LYS A 2 1.68 -3.30 10.48
N LEU A 3 1.38 -4.24 9.60
CA LEU A 3 1.29 -4.02 8.16
C LEU A 3 -0.16 -3.72 7.75
N MET A 4 -0.37 -2.71 6.92
CA MET A 4 -1.64 -2.49 6.21
C MET A 4 -1.46 -2.86 4.74
N ILE A 5 -2.20 -3.86 4.26
CA ILE A 5 -2.30 -4.21 2.83
C ILE A 5 -3.51 -3.47 2.28
N ILE A 6 -3.27 -2.50 1.40
CA ILE A 6 -4.32 -1.69 0.76
C ILE A 6 -4.65 -2.31 -0.60
N GLY A 7 -5.86 -2.83 -0.72
CA GLY A 7 -6.33 -3.56 -1.88
C GLY A 7 -6.34 -5.08 -1.67
N ALA A 8 -7.51 -5.65 -1.42
CA ALA A 8 -7.74 -7.08 -1.27
C ALA A 8 -8.05 -7.78 -2.60
N GLY A 9 -7.47 -7.29 -3.70
CA GLY A 9 -7.49 -7.91 -5.01
C GLY A 9 -6.55 -9.13 -5.11
N GLY A 10 -6.26 -9.58 -6.32
CA GLY A 10 -5.40 -10.75 -6.55
C GLY A 10 -4.02 -10.63 -5.89
N VAL A 11 -3.37 -9.47 -6.03
CA VAL A 11 -2.03 -9.22 -5.47
C VAL A 11 -2.07 -9.18 -3.95
N GLY A 12 -2.96 -8.34 -3.36
CA GLY A 12 -3.05 -8.23 -1.90
C GLY A 12 -3.48 -9.52 -1.21
N THR A 13 -4.42 -10.26 -1.81
CA THR A 13 -4.82 -11.59 -1.33
C THR A 13 -3.64 -12.56 -1.35
N SER A 14 -2.86 -12.56 -2.43
CA SER A 14 -1.67 -13.43 -2.55
C SER A 14 -0.61 -13.08 -1.52
N ALA A 15 -0.33 -11.78 -1.33
CA ALA A 15 0.62 -11.30 -0.32
C ALA A 15 0.19 -11.73 1.09
N ALA A 16 -1.08 -11.49 1.46
CA ALA A 16 -1.63 -11.90 2.75
C ALA A 16 -1.51 -13.42 2.97
N LYS A 17 -1.84 -14.21 1.95
CA LYS A 17 -1.75 -15.67 2.01
C LYS A 17 -0.31 -16.16 2.13
N ILE A 18 0.64 -15.53 1.47
CA ILE A 18 2.08 -15.85 1.62
C ILE A 18 2.52 -15.61 3.06
N ILE A 19 2.16 -14.47 3.67
CA ILE A 19 2.46 -14.18 5.07
C ILE A 19 1.81 -15.20 6.01
N GLN A 20 0.58 -15.63 5.72
CA GLN A 20 -0.12 -16.63 6.50
C GLN A 20 0.58 -18.00 6.40
N LEU A 21 0.95 -18.42 5.19
CA LEU A 21 1.59 -19.71 4.94
C LEU A 21 3.05 -19.79 5.44
N ALA A 22 3.71 -18.65 5.61
CA ALA A 22 5.06 -18.59 6.13
C ALA A 22 5.18 -19.05 7.59
N GLY A 23 4.06 -19.20 8.30
CA GLY A 23 4.07 -19.64 9.70
C GLY A 23 4.97 -18.77 10.57
N ALA A 24 5.92 -19.38 11.29
CA ALA A 24 6.86 -18.65 12.16
C ALA A 24 7.74 -17.66 11.39
N GLU A 25 8.08 -17.91 10.13
CA GLU A 25 8.82 -16.96 9.30
C GLU A 25 7.99 -15.70 8.95
N GLY A 26 6.66 -15.78 9.06
CA GLY A 26 5.74 -14.66 8.90
C GLY A 26 5.47 -13.86 10.20
N ASP A 27 6.07 -14.21 11.32
CA ASP A 27 5.79 -13.58 12.62
C ASP A 27 6.42 -12.18 12.79
N TRP A 28 7.25 -11.74 11.84
CA TRP A 28 7.66 -10.35 11.73
C TRP A 28 6.45 -9.39 11.58
N ALA A 29 5.35 -9.87 11.00
CA ALA A 29 4.07 -9.16 10.94
C ALA A 29 3.22 -9.54 12.16
N GLU A 30 3.23 -8.68 13.17
CA GLU A 30 2.44 -8.82 14.41
C GLU A 30 0.93 -8.70 14.12
N LYS A 31 0.58 -7.78 13.22
CA LYS A 31 -0.78 -7.56 12.71
C LYS A 31 -0.73 -7.28 11.21
N VAL A 32 -1.69 -7.81 10.49
CA VAL A 32 -1.89 -7.54 9.06
C VAL A 32 -3.31 -7.04 8.85
N VAL A 33 -3.46 -5.76 8.54
CA VAL A 33 -4.75 -5.15 8.23
C VAL A 33 -5.01 -5.32 6.73
N ILE A 34 -6.06 -6.05 6.39
CA ILE A 34 -6.53 -6.21 5.02
C ILE A 34 -7.55 -5.11 4.76
N ALA A 35 -7.14 -4.09 4.04
CA ALA A 35 -7.95 -2.88 3.80
C ALA A 35 -8.38 -2.80 2.33
N ASP A 36 -9.69 -2.67 2.10
CA ASP A 36 -10.26 -2.57 0.76
C ASP A 36 -11.47 -1.64 0.77
N PHE A 37 -11.78 -1.02 -0.36
CA PHE A 37 -13.03 -0.28 -0.54
C PHE A 37 -14.27 -1.20 -0.49
N ASN A 38 -14.10 -2.46 -0.86
CA ASN A 38 -15.07 -3.50 -0.67
C ASN A 38 -14.79 -4.23 0.65
N GLU A 39 -15.48 -3.80 1.71
CA GLU A 39 -15.31 -4.35 3.06
C GLU A 39 -15.56 -5.86 3.14
N GLU A 40 -16.53 -6.38 2.39
CA GLU A 40 -16.83 -7.82 2.37
C GLU A 40 -15.66 -8.61 1.77
N ARG A 41 -15.00 -8.07 0.74
CA ARG A 41 -13.78 -8.68 0.21
C ARG A 41 -12.67 -8.70 1.24
N ALA A 42 -12.46 -7.61 1.96
CA ALA A 42 -11.48 -7.54 3.04
C ALA A 42 -11.78 -8.60 4.12
N LYS A 43 -13.04 -8.77 4.51
CA LYS A 43 -13.49 -9.80 5.47
C LYS A 43 -13.21 -11.22 4.97
N VAL A 44 -13.53 -11.51 3.73
CA VAL A 44 -13.25 -12.84 3.12
C VAL A 44 -11.75 -13.13 3.15
N VAL A 45 -10.92 -12.18 2.72
CA VAL A 45 -9.46 -12.38 2.72
C VAL A 45 -8.91 -12.56 4.13
N ALA A 46 -9.28 -11.70 5.06
CA ALA A 46 -8.75 -11.76 6.44
C ALA A 46 -9.22 -13.02 7.17
N ASN A 47 -10.52 -13.35 7.12
CA ASN A 47 -11.12 -14.38 7.97
C ASN A 47 -11.15 -15.76 7.32
N GLU A 48 -11.53 -15.84 6.03
CA GLU A 48 -11.71 -17.12 5.36
C GLU A 48 -10.44 -17.63 4.69
N ILE A 49 -9.70 -16.73 4.00
CA ILE A 49 -8.47 -17.11 3.28
C ILE A 49 -7.29 -17.19 4.24
N CYS A 50 -7.13 -16.21 5.15
CA CYS A 50 -6.00 -16.13 6.08
C CYS A 50 -6.31 -16.69 7.49
N GLY A 51 -7.57 -17.04 7.80
CA GLY A 51 -7.97 -17.67 9.05
C GLY A 51 -8.09 -16.73 10.25
N GLY A 52 -8.18 -15.43 10.04
CA GLY A 52 -8.29 -14.44 11.12
C GLY A 52 -7.02 -14.30 11.95
N GLY A 53 -7.18 -14.17 13.28
CA GLY A 53 -6.04 -14.02 14.19
C GLY A 53 -5.34 -12.68 14.00
N LYS A 54 -4.09 -12.68 13.51
CA LYS A 54 -3.35 -11.45 13.19
C LYS A 54 -3.86 -10.70 11.94
N PHE A 55 -4.69 -11.34 11.11
CA PHE A 55 -5.29 -10.75 9.93
C PHE A 55 -6.64 -10.15 10.29
N VAL A 56 -6.80 -8.84 10.12
CA VAL A 56 -8.01 -8.10 10.45
C VAL A 56 -8.52 -7.32 9.24
N PRO A 57 -9.82 -7.35 8.93
CA PRO A 57 -10.38 -6.60 7.82
C PRO A 57 -10.58 -5.13 8.19
N ALA A 58 -10.50 -4.23 7.22
CA ALA A 58 -10.86 -2.84 7.36
C ALA A 58 -11.43 -2.29 6.05
N PHE A 59 -12.34 -1.32 6.16
CA PHE A 59 -12.73 -0.49 5.03
C PHE A 59 -11.70 0.62 4.82
N VAL A 60 -11.28 0.86 3.58
CA VAL A 60 -10.45 2.01 3.22
C VAL A 60 -10.83 2.56 1.85
N ASN A 61 -10.96 3.87 1.73
CA ASN A 61 -10.95 4.55 0.44
C ASN A 61 -9.51 5.00 0.12
N ALA A 62 -8.85 4.29 -0.79
CA ALA A 62 -7.47 4.56 -1.17
C ALA A 62 -7.24 5.92 -1.88
N MET A 63 -8.32 6.60 -2.27
CA MET A 63 -8.29 7.95 -2.84
C MET A 63 -8.51 9.05 -1.79
N ASP A 64 -8.73 8.67 -0.53
CA ASP A 64 -8.98 9.59 0.57
C ASP A 64 -7.89 9.47 1.64
N PRO A 65 -6.98 10.45 1.77
CA PRO A 65 -5.92 10.45 2.77
C PRO A 65 -6.44 10.26 4.20
N GLU A 66 -7.56 10.86 4.54
CA GLU A 66 -8.11 10.77 5.90
C GLU A 66 -8.64 9.36 6.20
N SER A 67 -9.22 8.67 5.20
CA SER A 67 -9.60 7.27 5.33
C SER A 67 -8.41 6.37 5.59
N ILE A 68 -7.30 6.59 4.88
CA ILE A 68 -6.05 5.83 5.07
C ILE A 68 -5.47 6.08 6.47
N LYS A 69 -5.37 7.35 6.88
CA LYS A 69 -4.85 7.75 8.20
C LYS A 69 -5.71 7.20 9.33
N ALA A 70 -7.04 7.21 9.19
CA ALA A 70 -7.95 6.68 10.19
C ALA A 70 -7.71 5.18 10.43
N VAL A 71 -7.63 4.38 9.37
CA VAL A 71 -7.34 2.94 9.47
C VAL A 71 -5.95 2.70 10.06
N ALA A 72 -4.95 3.46 9.62
CA ALA A 72 -3.60 3.35 10.14
C ALA A 72 -3.54 3.65 11.65
N ALA A 73 -4.21 4.69 12.11
CA ALA A 73 -4.27 5.07 13.52
C ALA A 73 -5.03 4.06 14.37
N GLU A 74 -6.20 3.59 13.91
CA GLU A 74 -7.04 2.60 14.61
C GLU A 74 -6.27 1.30 14.88
N HIS A 75 -5.52 0.83 13.90
CA HIS A 75 -4.79 -0.44 14.00
C HIS A 75 -3.33 -0.27 14.41
N GLY A 76 -2.84 0.96 14.49
CA GLY A 76 -1.45 1.30 14.81
C GLY A 76 -0.48 0.82 13.74
N CYS A 77 -0.84 0.94 12.46
CA CYS A 77 -0.01 0.52 11.34
C CYS A 77 1.24 1.37 11.23
N ASP A 78 2.37 0.73 10.99
CA ASP A 78 3.67 1.36 10.80
C ASP A 78 4.24 1.19 9.37
N PHE A 79 3.55 0.37 8.55
CA PHE A 79 3.92 0.11 7.18
C PHE A 79 2.68 -0.16 6.31
N ALA A 80 2.68 0.35 5.08
CA ALA A 80 1.64 0.09 4.09
C ALA A 80 2.22 -0.62 2.85
N MET A 81 1.54 -1.69 2.42
CA MET A 81 1.76 -2.34 1.14
C MET A 81 0.59 -1.98 0.22
N ASN A 82 0.87 -1.18 -0.80
CA ASN A 82 -0.12 -0.77 -1.77
C ASN A 82 -0.25 -1.81 -2.89
N CYS A 83 -1.41 -2.46 -2.94
CA CYS A 83 -1.78 -3.45 -3.95
C CYS A 83 -2.92 -2.95 -4.85
N CYS A 84 -3.11 -1.64 -4.93
CA CYS A 84 -4.12 -0.99 -5.74
C CYS A 84 -3.63 -0.70 -7.17
N ASP A 85 -4.51 -0.15 -7.97
CA ASP A 85 -4.17 0.40 -9.28
C ASP A 85 -3.16 1.56 -9.15
N PRO A 86 -2.14 1.65 -10.02
CA PRO A 86 -1.11 2.69 -9.95
C PRO A 86 -1.61 4.14 -9.93
N ARG A 87 -2.84 4.39 -10.38
CA ARG A 87 -3.48 5.73 -10.29
C ARG A 87 -3.70 6.19 -8.84
N MET A 88 -3.72 5.26 -7.89
CA MET A 88 -3.88 5.55 -6.47
C MET A 88 -2.54 5.77 -5.74
N ASN A 89 -1.42 5.45 -6.42
CA ASN A 89 -0.08 5.53 -5.81
C ASN A 89 0.21 6.92 -5.22
N PRO A 90 -0.02 8.06 -5.91
CA PRO A 90 0.30 9.36 -5.34
C PRO A 90 -0.39 9.60 -3.99
N THR A 91 -1.69 9.32 -3.92
CA THR A 91 -2.47 9.53 -2.70
C THR A 91 -1.96 8.66 -1.55
N ILE A 92 -1.73 7.37 -1.81
CA ILE A 92 -1.29 6.43 -0.76
C ILE A 92 0.15 6.75 -0.33
N PHE A 93 1.04 7.02 -1.29
CA PHE A 93 2.44 7.33 -1.07
C PHE A 93 2.63 8.58 -0.19
N ASP A 94 1.94 9.68 -0.55
CA ASP A 94 1.99 10.93 0.21
C ASP A 94 1.40 10.74 1.61
N THR A 95 0.27 10.04 1.71
CA THR A 95 -0.38 9.78 2.99
C THR A 95 0.50 8.95 3.92
N CYS A 96 1.23 7.97 3.39
CA CYS A 96 2.17 7.17 4.19
C CYS A 96 3.32 8.03 4.72
N LEU A 97 3.88 8.92 3.90
CA LEU A 97 4.91 9.86 4.33
C LEU A 97 4.40 10.77 5.45
N GLU A 98 3.22 11.38 5.27
CA GLU A 98 2.60 12.27 6.26
C GLU A 98 2.27 11.55 7.58
N ALA A 99 1.81 10.30 7.49
CA ALA A 99 1.48 9.48 8.66
C ALA A 99 2.71 8.83 9.33
N GLY A 100 3.90 9.03 8.79
CA GLY A 100 5.13 8.43 9.31
C GLY A 100 5.17 6.90 9.18
N MET A 101 4.53 6.35 8.15
CA MET A 101 4.57 4.92 7.81
C MET A 101 5.62 4.63 6.74
N GLY A 102 6.14 3.41 6.74
CA GLY A 102 6.86 2.90 5.57
C GLY A 102 5.88 2.57 4.43
N TYR A 103 6.38 2.48 3.22
CA TYR A 103 5.60 2.26 2.01
C TYR A 103 6.25 1.25 1.07
N LEU A 104 5.41 0.43 0.44
CA LEU A 104 5.79 -0.44 -0.68
C LEU A 104 4.64 -0.46 -1.69
N ASP A 105 4.95 -0.36 -2.99
CA ASP A 105 3.96 -0.64 -4.04
C ASP A 105 4.43 -1.75 -4.99
N CYS A 106 3.48 -2.27 -5.76
CA CYS A 106 3.72 -3.32 -6.74
C CYS A 106 3.94 -2.77 -8.15
N ALA A 107 3.74 -1.47 -8.35
CA ALA A 107 3.85 -0.80 -9.63
C ALA A 107 3.97 0.71 -9.43
N MET A 108 5.11 1.28 -9.73
CA MET A 108 5.38 2.72 -9.63
C MET A 108 4.31 3.58 -10.33
N THR A 109 4.21 4.85 -9.95
CA THR A 109 3.34 5.81 -10.62
C THR A 109 3.65 5.88 -12.12
N LEU A 110 2.62 5.73 -12.93
CA LEU A 110 2.76 5.63 -14.38
C LEU A 110 3.31 6.92 -14.99
N GLY A 111 4.19 6.76 -15.97
CA GLY A 111 4.63 7.85 -16.80
C GLY A 111 3.57 8.28 -17.81
N THR A 112 3.77 9.47 -18.40
CA THR A 112 2.96 9.95 -19.52
C THR A 112 3.83 10.32 -20.71
N PRO A 113 3.44 9.94 -21.94
CA PRO A 113 4.18 10.30 -23.14
C PRO A 113 4.16 11.82 -23.38
N HIS A 114 5.17 12.32 -24.09
CA HIS A 114 5.18 13.73 -24.52
C HIS A 114 3.95 14.01 -25.41
N PRO A 115 3.17 15.09 -25.15
CA PRO A 115 1.87 15.30 -25.79
C PRO A 115 1.95 15.47 -27.31
N GLU A 116 3.04 16.07 -27.81
CA GLU A 116 3.22 16.34 -29.23
C GLU A 116 4.18 15.37 -29.93
N LYS A 117 5.18 14.86 -29.20
CA LYS A 117 6.27 14.04 -29.77
C LYS A 117 6.56 12.82 -28.92
N PRO A 118 5.60 11.89 -28.80
CA PRO A 118 5.69 10.77 -27.83
C PRO A 118 6.81 9.77 -28.13
N TYR A 119 7.31 9.72 -29.37
CA TYR A 119 8.38 8.81 -29.78
C TYR A 119 9.75 9.48 -29.89
N GLU A 120 9.82 10.81 -29.77
CA GLU A 120 11.06 11.56 -29.91
C GLU A 120 11.55 12.16 -28.58
N LEU A 121 10.62 12.58 -27.71
CA LEU A 121 10.91 13.29 -26.49
C LEU A 121 10.37 12.54 -25.26
N ALA A 122 11.21 12.48 -24.23
CA ALA A 122 10.77 12.04 -22.91
C ALA A 122 9.87 13.12 -22.27
N HIS A 123 8.88 12.66 -21.49
CA HIS A 123 8.05 13.55 -20.69
C HIS A 123 8.08 13.07 -19.23
N ILE A 124 6.95 12.66 -18.66
CA ILE A 124 6.92 12.09 -17.29
C ILE A 124 7.30 10.62 -17.38
N LYS A 125 8.35 10.22 -16.70
CA LYS A 125 8.82 8.84 -16.68
C LYS A 125 8.12 8.07 -15.56
N LEU A 126 8.16 6.75 -15.69
CA LEU A 126 7.72 5.84 -14.63
C LEU A 126 8.48 6.16 -13.33
N GLY A 127 7.74 6.40 -12.25
CA GLY A 127 8.31 6.67 -10.93
C GLY A 127 8.83 8.09 -10.70
N ASP A 128 8.79 8.99 -11.68
CA ASP A 128 9.25 10.38 -11.48
C ASP A 128 8.57 11.04 -10.26
N TYR A 129 7.31 10.69 -10.00
CA TYR A 129 6.55 11.18 -8.86
C TYR A 129 7.19 10.77 -7.52
N GLN A 130 7.53 9.51 -7.37
CA GLN A 130 8.15 8.98 -6.15
C GLN A 130 9.58 9.52 -5.98
N PHE A 131 10.37 9.50 -7.04
CA PHE A 131 11.74 9.99 -7.01
C PHE A 131 11.85 11.49 -6.68
N ALA A 132 10.86 12.30 -7.10
CA ALA A 132 10.82 13.72 -6.77
C ALA A 132 10.70 13.97 -5.25
N GLN A 133 10.25 12.98 -4.47
CA GLN A 133 10.06 13.09 -3.03
C GLN A 133 11.16 12.38 -2.21
N GLN A 134 12.22 11.91 -2.85
CA GLN A 134 13.32 11.17 -2.20
C GLN A 134 13.83 11.89 -0.94
N GLU A 135 14.11 13.19 -1.02
CA GLU A 135 14.65 13.97 0.10
C GLU A 135 13.69 14.00 1.32
N ALA A 136 12.38 14.06 1.06
CA ALA A 136 11.37 14.05 2.12
C ALA A 136 11.31 12.68 2.83
N TRP A 137 11.38 11.60 2.07
CA TRP A 137 11.43 10.24 2.60
C TRP A 137 12.72 10.00 3.40
N GLU A 138 13.88 10.42 2.91
CA GLU A 138 15.14 10.32 3.64
C GLU A 138 15.08 11.07 4.98
N LYS A 139 14.53 12.29 5.00
CA LYS A 139 14.34 13.09 6.23
C LYS A 139 13.36 12.45 7.22
N SER A 140 12.38 11.72 6.74
CA SER A 140 11.41 11.04 7.60
C SER A 140 12.01 9.85 8.35
N GLY A 141 13.14 9.31 7.89
CA GLY A 141 13.73 8.09 8.40
C GLY A 141 12.90 6.83 8.10
N LYS A 142 11.89 6.95 7.25
CA LYS A 142 11.07 5.82 6.79
C LYS A 142 11.58 5.32 5.44
N ILE A 143 11.14 4.12 5.07
CA ILE A 143 11.51 3.50 3.79
C ILE A 143 10.32 3.52 2.84
N ALA A 144 10.58 3.83 1.58
CA ALA A 144 9.65 3.61 0.47
C ALA A 144 10.33 2.75 -0.59
N ILE A 145 9.61 1.73 -1.08
CA ILE A 145 10.09 0.72 -2.03
C ILE A 145 9.12 0.64 -3.20
#